data_3ab7159932b358e49f6812dc7c8cba3d
#
_entry.id   3ab7159932b358e49f6812dc7c8cba3d
#
_cell.length_a   1.000
_cell.length_b   1.000
_cell.length_c   1.000
_cell.angle_alpha   90.00
_cell.angle_beta   90.00
_cell.angle_gamma   90.00
#
_symmetry.space_group_name_H-M   'P 1'
#
loop_
_entity.id
_entity.type
_entity.pdbx_description
1 polymer ?
#
loop_
_entity_poly.entity_id
_entity_poly.type
_entity_poly.pdbx_seq_one_letter_code
_entity_poly.pdbx_strand_id
1 'polypeptide(L)'
;MEKPIVIVIMGSIKDKEHAEKIRQQLSQFGVVSHLRVASAHKTSSYLSRLVAHYENMACPKVYITIAGRSNGLSGVVDGLTTSPTIACPPYSDSFSGADVFSSLRMPLGISPAVVLEPQNAAFLALRILSLSDSSLKEKVVSYMLKQQKAVLEADISLNADDGFLTDEEKELLK
;
A
#
# COMPACT_ATOMS: atom_id res chain seq x y z
N MET A 1 -13.74 -6.59 -17.59
CA MET A 1 -12.65 -5.62 -17.28
C MET A 1 -11.36 -6.40 -17.07
N GLU A 2 -10.24 -5.84 -17.45
CA GLU A 2 -8.93 -6.44 -17.15
C GLU A 2 -8.68 -6.46 -15.62
N LYS A 3 -7.97 -7.49 -15.16
CA LYS A 3 -7.69 -7.63 -13.72
C LYS A 3 -6.79 -6.49 -13.23
N PRO A 4 -7.09 -5.92 -12.06
CA PRO A 4 -6.28 -4.85 -11.50
C PRO A 4 -4.86 -5.34 -11.13
N ILE A 5 -3.89 -4.44 -11.20
CA ILE A 5 -2.50 -4.71 -10.82
C ILE A 5 -1.97 -3.66 -9.86
N VAL A 6 -0.96 -4.03 -9.07
CA VAL A 6 -0.18 -3.09 -8.26
C VAL A 6 1.27 -3.11 -8.72
N ILE A 7 1.82 -1.96 -9.04
CA ILE A 7 3.22 -1.81 -9.44
C ILE A 7 4.01 -1.33 -8.22
N VAL A 8 4.89 -2.16 -7.69
CA VAL A 8 5.76 -1.82 -6.56
C VAL A 8 7.14 -1.47 -7.09
N ILE A 9 7.53 -0.20 -6.97
CA ILE A 9 8.81 0.31 -7.46
C ILE A 9 9.72 0.62 -6.28
N MET A 10 10.83 -0.11 -6.20
CA MET A 10 11.89 0.09 -5.20
C MET A 10 12.98 1.02 -5.75
N GLY A 11 13.42 1.99 -4.97
CA GLY A 11 14.58 2.83 -5.29
C GLY A 11 15.91 2.08 -5.26
N SER A 12 15.93 0.94 -4.57
CA SER A 12 17.08 0.04 -4.42
C SER A 12 16.62 -1.40 -4.24
N ILE A 13 17.43 -2.36 -4.71
CA ILE A 13 17.19 -3.80 -4.43
C ILE A 13 17.27 -4.13 -2.92
N LYS A 14 17.91 -3.29 -2.12
CA LYS A 14 17.95 -3.44 -0.66
C LYS A 14 16.57 -3.42 -0.01
N ASP A 15 15.60 -2.81 -0.67
CA ASP A 15 14.22 -2.68 -0.19
C ASP A 15 13.35 -3.90 -0.54
N LYS A 16 13.95 -4.98 -1.08
CA LYS A 16 13.23 -6.18 -1.54
C LYS A 16 12.38 -6.82 -0.44
N GLU A 17 12.90 -6.94 0.77
CA GLU A 17 12.14 -7.54 1.87
C GLU A 17 10.88 -6.73 2.19
N HIS A 18 10.98 -5.40 2.16
CA HIS A 18 9.86 -4.49 2.36
C HIS A 18 8.81 -4.65 1.23
N ALA A 19 9.26 -4.77 -0.02
CA ALA A 19 8.39 -5.02 -1.17
C ALA A 19 7.71 -6.40 -1.13
N GLU A 20 8.39 -7.41 -0.61
CA GLU A 20 7.81 -8.75 -0.46
C GLU A 20 6.65 -8.79 0.55
N LYS A 21 6.70 -8.01 1.63
CA LYS A 21 5.59 -7.87 2.58
C LYS A 21 4.36 -7.28 1.89
N ILE A 22 4.55 -6.28 1.02
CA ILE A 22 3.48 -5.71 0.19
C ILE A 22 2.90 -6.78 -0.74
N ARG A 23 3.76 -7.51 -1.48
CA ARG A 23 3.36 -8.55 -2.41
C ARG A 23 2.57 -9.66 -1.73
N GLN A 24 3.03 -10.12 -0.57
CA GLN A 24 2.35 -11.16 0.21
C GLN A 24 0.94 -10.73 0.62
N GLN A 25 0.79 -9.49 1.09
CA GLN A 25 -0.52 -8.94 1.45
C GLN A 25 -1.45 -8.87 0.24
N LEU A 26 -0.99 -8.36 -0.91
CA LEU A 26 -1.78 -8.28 -2.14
C LEU A 26 -2.22 -9.67 -2.64
N SER A 27 -1.33 -10.66 -2.55
CA SER A 27 -1.60 -12.02 -3.00
C SER A 27 -2.72 -12.72 -2.22
N GLN A 28 -2.90 -12.40 -0.93
CA GLN A 28 -4.00 -12.93 -0.11
C GLN A 28 -5.38 -12.51 -0.66
N PHE A 29 -5.45 -11.39 -1.38
CA PHE A 29 -6.67 -10.90 -2.01
C PHE A 29 -6.78 -11.30 -3.50
N GLY A 30 -5.77 -12.00 -4.03
CA GLY A 30 -5.70 -12.41 -5.43
C GLY A 30 -5.33 -11.28 -6.39
N VAL A 31 -4.75 -10.18 -5.89
CA VAL A 31 -4.27 -9.07 -6.72
C VAL A 31 -2.82 -9.30 -7.13
N VAL A 32 -2.57 -9.19 -8.43
CA VAL A 32 -1.23 -9.34 -9.01
C VAL A 32 -0.40 -8.11 -8.72
N SER A 33 0.86 -8.31 -8.34
CA SER A 33 1.81 -7.21 -8.19
C SER A 33 3.10 -7.45 -8.98
N HIS A 34 3.62 -6.37 -9.55
CA HIS A 34 4.89 -6.36 -10.29
C HIS A 34 5.94 -5.62 -9.48
N LEU A 35 6.97 -6.34 -9.01
CA LEU A 35 8.09 -5.75 -8.28
C LEU A 35 9.14 -5.24 -9.28
N ARG A 36 9.52 -3.97 -9.17
CA ARG A 36 10.48 -3.31 -10.05
C ARG A 36 11.52 -2.56 -9.22
N VAL A 37 12.70 -2.37 -9.81
CA VAL A 37 13.76 -1.55 -9.22
C VAL A 37 14.09 -0.42 -10.17
N ALA A 38 13.89 0.82 -9.73
CA ALA A 38 14.23 2.02 -10.48
C ALA A 38 14.47 3.19 -9.53
N SER A 39 15.52 3.96 -9.75
CA SER A 39 15.88 5.11 -8.91
C SER A 39 15.54 6.41 -9.62
N ALA A 40 14.81 7.30 -8.96
CA ALA A 40 14.56 8.65 -9.47
C ALA A 40 15.84 9.44 -9.72
N HIS A 41 16.86 9.26 -8.88
CA HIS A 41 18.14 9.99 -8.99
C HIS A 41 19.13 9.34 -9.94
N LYS A 42 19.18 7.99 -10.03
CA LYS A 42 20.25 7.28 -10.75
C LYS A 42 19.81 6.76 -12.12
N THR A 43 18.52 6.48 -12.29
CA THR A 43 17.97 5.87 -13.50
C THR A 43 16.66 6.55 -13.92
N SER A 44 16.62 7.90 -13.87
CA SER A 44 15.41 8.69 -14.12
C SER A 44 14.76 8.40 -15.48
N SER A 45 15.56 8.33 -16.54
CA SER A 45 15.05 8.00 -17.88
C SER A 45 14.47 6.58 -17.97
N TYR A 46 15.07 5.61 -17.26
CA TYR A 46 14.50 4.26 -17.16
C TYR A 46 13.19 4.26 -16.38
N LEU A 47 13.13 4.99 -15.26
CA LEU A 47 11.92 5.13 -14.45
C LEU A 47 10.77 5.71 -15.29
N SER A 48 11.01 6.76 -16.06
CA SER A 48 9.99 7.36 -16.93
C SER A 48 9.45 6.36 -17.95
N ARG A 49 10.34 5.62 -18.62
CA ARG A 49 9.90 4.58 -19.58
C ARG A 49 9.16 3.43 -18.90
N LEU A 50 9.56 3.07 -17.67
CA LEU A 50 8.89 2.04 -16.87
C LEU A 50 7.46 2.44 -16.53
N VAL A 51 7.24 3.67 -16.06
CA VAL A 51 5.90 4.18 -15.76
C VAL A 51 5.08 4.26 -17.04
N ALA A 52 5.61 4.83 -18.13
CA ALA A 52 4.92 4.90 -19.43
C ALA A 52 4.51 3.50 -19.94
N HIS A 53 5.34 2.48 -19.75
CA HIS A 53 4.98 1.10 -20.11
C HIS A 53 3.73 0.63 -19.37
N TYR A 54 3.64 0.87 -18.06
CA TYR A 54 2.46 0.47 -17.29
C TYR A 54 1.23 1.35 -17.59
N GLU A 55 1.42 2.64 -17.86
CA GLU A 55 0.30 3.52 -18.23
C GLU A 55 -0.37 3.12 -19.56
N ASN A 56 0.35 2.49 -20.47
CA ASN A 56 -0.21 1.93 -21.71
C ASN A 56 -1.07 0.66 -21.49
N MET A 57 -1.07 0.08 -20.29
CA MET A 57 -1.95 -1.05 -19.98
C MET A 57 -3.35 -0.54 -19.61
N ALA A 58 -4.41 -1.11 -20.16
CA ALA A 58 -5.79 -0.68 -19.92
C ALA A 58 -6.37 -1.13 -18.56
N CYS A 59 -5.62 -1.87 -17.74
CA CYS A 59 -6.10 -2.36 -16.44
C CYS A 59 -6.07 -1.27 -15.37
N PRO A 60 -7.00 -1.30 -14.39
CA PRO A 60 -6.90 -0.49 -13.17
C PRO A 60 -5.58 -0.77 -12.45
N LYS A 61 -4.89 0.28 -12.01
CA LYS A 61 -3.59 0.13 -11.37
C LYS A 61 -3.37 1.11 -10.21
N VAL A 62 -2.49 0.73 -9.28
CA VAL A 62 -1.97 1.57 -8.22
C VAL A 62 -0.46 1.38 -8.16
N TYR A 63 0.27 2.48 -8.00
CA TYR A 63 1.71 2.44 -7.75
C TYR A 63 2.01 2.49 -6.27
N ILE A 64 2.94 1.64 -5.81
CA ILE A 64 3.53 1.73 -4.47
C ILE A 64 5.03 1.95 -4.66
N THR A 65 5.56 3.02 -4.09
CA THR A 65 6.98 3.36 -4.21
C THR A 65 7.68 3.16 -2.87
N ILE A 66 8.86 2.54 -2.90
CA ILE A 66 9.67 2.27 -1.71
C ILE A 66 11.01 2.97 -1.89
N ALA A 67 11.21 4.05 -1.13
CA ALA A 67 12.47 4.78 -1.09
C ALA A 67 12.61 5.51 0.25
N GLY A 68 13.78 5.36 0.88
CA GLY A 68 14.17 6.13 2.06
C GLY A 68 15.06 7.32 1.71
N ARG A 69 15.67 7.94 2.70
CA ARG A 69 16.53 9.12 2.59
C ARG A 69 15.77 10.32 1.96
N SER A 70 16.30 10.90 0.88
CA SER A 70 15.57 11.89 0.10
C SER A 70 14.64 11.17 -0.89
N ASN A 71 13.39 10.93 -0.54
CA ASN A 71 12.42 10.21 -1.35
C ASN A 71 11.95 11.05 -2.55
N GLY A 72 12.77 11.16 -3.59
CA GLY A 72 12.35 11.72 -4.88
C GLY A 72 11.49 10.76 -5.70
N LEU A 73 11.49 9.45 -5.36
CA LEU A 73 10.84 8.42 -6.19
C LEU A 73 9.32 8.60 -6.24
N SER A 74 8.69 8.80 -5.09
CA SER A 74 7.23 8.90 -5.01
C SER A 74 6.69 10.12 -5.78
N GLY A 75 7.31 11.28 -5.61
CA GLY A 75 6.91 12.49 -6.34
C GLY A 75 7.13 12.39 -7.85
N VAL A 76 8.23 11.76 -8.29
CA VAL A 76 8.49 11.55 -9.72
C VAL A 76 7.49 10.57 -10.33
N VAL A 77 7.19 9.45 -9.66
CA VAL A 77 6.19 8.49 -10.15
C VAL A 77 4.81 9.15 -10.22
N ASP A 78 4.39 9.85 -9.17
CA ASP A 78 3.10 10.52 -9.09
C ASP A 78 2.93 11.55 -10.22
N GLY A 79 3.97 12.32 -10.54
CA GLY A 79 3.96 13.28 -11.65
C GLY A 79 3.99 12.66 -13.06
N LEU A 80 4.24 11.36 -13.18
CA LEU A 80 4.30 10.62 -14.44
C LEU A 80 3.04 9.79 -14.74
N THR A 81 2.10 9.70 -13.80
CA THR A 81 0.90 8.85 -13.92
C THR A 81 -0.35 9.62 -13.50
N THR A 82 -1.50 9.18 -14.01
CA THR A 82 -2.82 9.57 -13.49
C THR A 82 -3.38 8.55 -12.49
N SER A 83 -2.68 7.45 -12.28
CA SER A 83 -3.07 6.40 -11.34
C SER A 83 -2.62 6.75 -9.92
N PRO A 84 -3.36 6.35 -8.87
CA PRO A 84 -2.97 6.64 -7.49
C PRO A 84 -1.58 6.10 -7.15
N THR A 85 -0.79 6.94 -6.46
CA THR A 85 0.56 6.61 -5.99
C THR A 85 0.60 6.58 -4.46
N ILE A 86 1.21 5.56 -3.89
CA ILE A 86 1.43 5.39 -2.45
C ILE A 86 2.93 5.37 -2.19
N ALA A 87 3.42 6.28 -1.38
CA ALA A 87 4.78 6.27 -0.86
C ALA A 87 4.83 5.41 0.40
N CYS A 88 5.64 4.34 0.38
CA CYS A 88 5.85 3.46 1.52
C CYS A 88 7.34 3.44 1.88
N PRO A 89 7.90 4.53 2.47
CA PRO A 89 9.30 4.59 2.83
C PRO A 89 9.62 3.56 3.92
N PRO A 90 10.75 2.83 3.79
CA PRO A 90 11.17 1.92 4.84
C PRO A 90 11.61 2.71 6.08
N TYR A 91 11.47 2.09 7.25
CA TYR A 91 12.03 2.67 8.48
C TYR A 91 13.55 2.89 8.33
N SER A 92 14.01 4.00 8.84
CA SER A 92 15.43 4.37 8.81
C SER A 92 15.82 5.10 10.10
N ASP A 93 16.93 4.68 10.71
CA ASP A 93 17.57 5.40 11.82
C ASP A 93 18.42 6.60 11.35
N SER A 94 18.64 6.73 10.05
CA SER A 94 19.40 7.84 9.47
C SER A 94 18.70 9.16 9.80
N PHE A 95 19.49 10.15 10.22
CA PHE A 95 18.99 11.45 10.68
C PHE A 95 17.89 11.33 11.74
N SER A 96 18.01 10.37 12.67
CA SER A 96 17.02 10.12 13.72
C SER A 96 15.59 9.93 13.18
N GLY A 97 15.46 9.26 12.04
CA GLY A 97 14.17 9.01 11.40
C GLY A 97 13.57 10.18 10.61
N ALA A 98 14.25 11.33 10.54
CA ALA A 98 13.75 12.51 9.84
C ALA A 98 13.63 12.33 8.31
N ASP A 99 14.19 11.28 7.75
CA ASP A 99 14.06 10.90 6.33
C ASP A 99 12.60 10.88 5.86
N VAL A 100 11.66 10.52 6.74
CA VAL A 100 10.22 10.44 6.42
C VAL A 100 9.65 11.77 5.94
N PHE A 101 10.16 12.90 6.44
CA PHE A 101 9.69 14.22 6.04
C PHE A 101 9.89 14.51 4.55
N SER A 102 10.86 13.84 3.90
CA SER A 102 11.05 13.97 2.45
C SER A 102 9.88 13.38 1.65
N SER A 103 9.11 12.47 2.23
CA SER A 103 7.92 11.87 1.62
C SER A 103 6.65 12.70 1.85
N LEU A 104 6.66 13.63 2.82
CA LEU A 104 5.49 14.40 3.24
C LEU A 104 5.39 15.78 2.57
N ARG A 105 6.47 16.25 1.92
CA ARG A 105 6.53 17.62 1.35
C ARG A 105 6.62 17.54 -0.16
N MET A 106 5.46 17.67 -0.80
CA MET A 106 5.34 17.65 -2.26
C MET A 106 4.88 19.02 -2.77
N PRO A 107 5.29 19.41 -4.00
CA PRO A 107 4.76 20.61 -4.64
C PRO A 107 3.28 20.45 -4.99
N LEU A 108 2.62 21.58 -5.25
CA LEU A 108 1.22 21.58 -5.68
C LEU A 108 1.03 20.71 -6.94
N GLY A 109 0.02 19.85 -6.91
CA GLY A 109 -0.30 18.92 -8.00
C GLY A 109 0.39 17.56 -7.90
N ILE A 110 1.27 17.35 -6.92
CA ILE A 110 1.91 16.04 -6.63
C ILE A 110 1.43 15.58 -5.25
N SER A 111 0.75 14.45 -5.20
CA SER A 111 -0.02 14.05 -4.02
C SER A 111 0.03 12.54 -3.69
N PRO A 112 1.20 11.90 -3.66
CA PRO A 112 1.26 10.51 -3.24
C PRO A 112 0.82 10.37 -1.78
N ALA A 113 -0.05 9.41 -1.47
CA ALA A 113 -0.40 9.08 -0.10
C ALA A 113 0.81 8.46 0.61
N VAL A 114 1.07 8.82 1.88
CA VAL A 114 2.18 8.24 2.64
C VAL A 114 1.66 7.21 3.63
N VAL A 115 2.14 5.97 3.52
CA VAL A 115 1.80 4.85 4.40
C VAL A 115 3.08 4.12 4.77
N LEU A 116 3.43 4.09 6.05
CA LEU A 116 4.73 3.58 6.49
C LEU A 116 4.79 2.04 6.54
N GLU A 117 3.70 1.39 6.98
CA GLU A 117 3.65 -0.05 7.09
C GLU A 117 3.35 -0.70 5.73
N PRO A 118 4.18 -1.67 5.26
CA PRO A 118 4.04 -2.28 3.96
C PRO A 118 2.69 -2.98 3.75
N GLN A 119 2.18 -3.68 4.77
CA GLN A 119 0.88 -4.34 4.70
C GLN A 119 -0.26 -3.31 4.58
N ASN A 120 -0.14 -2.17 5.28
CA ASN A 120 -1.14 -1.10 5.20
C ASN A 120 -1.07 -0.35 3.87
N ALA A 121 0.12 -0.20 3.27
CA ALA A 121 0.26 0.34 1.92
C ALA A 121 -0.41 -0.56 0.88
N ALA A 122 -0.21 -1.88 1.00
CA ALA A 122 -0.93 -2.86 0.18
C ALA A 122 -2.44 -2.78 0.41
N PHE A 123 -2.89 -2.65 1.66
CA PHE A 123 -4.30 -2.59 2.01
C PHE A 123 -4.97 -1.31 1.48
N LEU A 124 -4.27 -0.17 1.51
CA LEU A 124 -4.77 1.07 0.87
C LEU A 124 -4.94 0.87 -0.64
N ALA A 125 -3.97 0.24 -1.32
CA ALA A 125 -4.07 -0.08 -2.74
C ALA A 125 -5.29 -1.00 -3.02
N LEU A 126 -5.53 -2.02 -2.19
CA LEU A 126 -6.70 -2.89 -2.29
C LEU A 126 -8.01 -2.11 -2.14
N ARG A 127 -8.10 -1.19 -1.18
CA ARG A 127 -9.27 -0.34 -0.98
C ARG A 127 -9.53 0.57 -2.20
N ILE A 128 -8.49 1.15 -2.78
CA ILE A 128 -8.60 1.97 -3.99
C ILE A 128 -9.14 1.12 -5.15
N LEU A 129 -8.54 -0.04 -5.40
CA LEU A 129 -8.95 -0.94 -6.49
C LEU A 129 -10.37 -1.50 -6.28
N SER A 130 -10.79 -1.69 -5.02
CA SER A 130 -12.12 -2.17 -4.68
C SER A 130 -13.26 -1.18 -4.99
N LEU A 131 -12.94 0.07 -5.30
CA LEU A 131 -13.93 1.07 -5.73
C LEU A 131 -14.58 0.69 -7.08
N SER A 132 -13.86 -0.06 -7.90
CA SER A 132 -14.33 -0.53 -9.23
C SER A 132 -14.45 -2.05 -9.33
N ASP A 133 -14.18 -2.80 -8.27
CA ASP A 133 -14.26 -4.27 -8.24
C ASP A 133 -15.04 -4.74 -6.99
N SER A 134 -16.30 -5.13 -7.20
CA SER A 134 -17.20 -5.58 -6.13
C SER A 134 -16.72 -6.86 -5.44
N SER A 135 -16.12 -7.80 -6.18
CA SER A 135 -15.58 -9.04 -5.60
C SER A 135 -14.36 -8.74 -4.69
N LEU A 136 -13.50 -7.80 -5.10
CA LEU A 136 -12.41 -7.34 -4.26
C LEU A 136 -12.94 -6.58 -3.03
N LYS A 137 -14.00 -5.78 -3.20
CA LYS A 137 -14.65 -5.07 -2.08
C LYS A 137 -15.17 -6.04 -1.01
N GLU A 138 -15.82 -7.12 -1.39
CA GLU A 138 -16.28 -8.16 -0.45
C GLU A 138 -15.13 -8.75 0.36
N LYS A 139 -14.00 -9.05 -0.29
CA LYS A 139 -12.80 -9.56 0.38
C LYS A 139 -12.21 -8.53 1.37
N VAL A 140 -12.19 -7.25 0.98
CA VAL A 140 -11.73 -6.16 1.87
C VAL A 140 -12.63 -6.06 3.09
N VAL A 141 -13.95 -6.09 2.93
CA VAL A 141 -14.91 -6.08 4.04
C VAL A 141 -14.72 -7.29 4.96
N SER A 142 -14.64 -8.49 4.38
CA SER A 142 -14.41 -9.73 5.16
C SER A 142 -13.11 -9.67 5.98
N TYR A 143 -12.04 -9.14 5.39
CA TYR A 143 -10.78 -8.94 6.11
C TYR A 143 -10.93 -7.96 7.28
N MET A 144 -11.63 -6.83 7.08
CA MET A 144 -11.86 -5.85 8.15
C MET A 144 -12.67 -6.45 9.31
N LEU A 145 -13.72 -7.19 9.01
CA LEU A 145 -14.54 -7.88 10.03
C LEU A 145 -13.71 -8.90 10.81
N LYS A 146 -12.84 -9.65 10.13
CA LYS A 146 -11.91 -10.58 10.79
C LYS A 146 -10.95 -9.87 11.75
N GLN A 147 -10.44 -8.68 11.40
CA GLN A 147 -9.59 -7.89 12.29
C GLN A 147 -10.36 -7.40 13.52
N GLN A 148 -11.60 -6.93 13.33
CA GLN A 148 -12.48 -6.52 14.44
C GLN A 148 -12.76 -7.68 15.38
N LYS A 149 -13.17 -8.85 14.82
CA LYS A 149 -13.43 -10.06 15.60
C LYS A 149 -12.22 -10.45 16.45
N ALA A 150 -11.02 -10.44 15.89
CA ALA A 150 -9.80 -10.80 16.63
C ALA A 150 -9.51 -9.88 17.82
N VAL A 151 -9.85 -8.58 17.72
CA VAL A 151 -9.69 -7.64 18.84
C VAL A 151 -10.72 -7.92 19.92
N LEU A 152 -11.99 -8.16 19.56
CA LEU A 152 -13.05 -8.48 20.51
C LEU A 152 -12.77 -9.81 21.24
N GLU A 153 -12.34 -10.84 20.49
CA GLU A 153 -11.93 -12.13 21.08
C GLU A 153 -10.78 -11.97 22.10
N ALA A 154 -9.81 -11.12 21.77
CA ALA A 154 -8.69 -10.84 22.66
C ALA A 154 -9.15 -10.13 23.96
N ASP A 155 -10.05 -9.16 23.85
CA ASP A 155 -10.60 -8.45 25.00
C ASP A 155 -11.39 -9.39 25.94
N ILE A 156 -12.29 -10.19 25.36
CA ILE A 156 -13.06 -11.19 26.12
C ILE A 156 -12.13 -12.20 26.83
N SER A 157 -11.04 -12.59 26.15
CA SER A 157 -10.08 -13.53 26.76
C SER A 157 -9.38 -12.99 28.01
N LEU A 158 -9.30 -11.66 28.14
CA LEU A 158 -8.71 -10.99 29.30
C LEU A 158 -9.72 -10.66 30.39
N ASN A 159 -10.93 -10.26 30.04
CA ASN A 159 -11.87 -9.63 30.96
C ASN A 159 -13.16 -10.42 31.20
N ALA A 160 -13.39 -11.51 30.51
CA ALA A 160 -14.69 -12.16 30.32
C ALA A 160 -15.76 -11.18 29.76
N ASP A 161 -16.87 -11.70 29.27
CA ASP A 161 -17.99 -10.84 28.82
C ASP A 161 -18.71 -10.26 30.06
N ASP A 162 -18.40 -9.01 30.39
CA ASP A 162 -19.03 -8.26 31.48
C ASP A 162 -20.34 -7.58 31.06
N GLY A 163 -20.86 -7.91 29.89
CA GLY A 163 -22.09 -7.33 29.32
C GLY A 163 -21.86 -6.01 28.58
N PHE A 164 -20.61 -5.62 28.33
CA PHE A 164 -20.26 -4.38 27.61
C PHE A 164 -20.49 -4.50 26.11
N LEU A 165 -20.40 -5.72 25.55
CA LEU A 165 -20.59 -5.94 24.12
C LEU A 165 -22.02 -5.70 23.67
N THR A 166 -22.17 -5.00 22.55
CA THR A 166 -23.45 -4.83 21.85
C THR A 166 -23.92 -6.13 21.20
N ASP A 167 -25.19 -6.22 20.83
CA ASP A 167 -25.74 -7.38 20.11
C ASP A 167 -25.05 -7.59 18.76
N GLU A 168 -24.67 -6.52 18.05
CA GLU A 168 -23.93 -6.59 16.78
C GLU A 168 -22.54 -7.18 16.99
N GLU A 169 -21.83 -6.76 18.03
CA GLU A 169 -20.49 -7.29 18.38
C GLU A 169 -20.56 -8.76 18.80
N LYS A 170 -21.59 -9.16 19.55
CA LYS A 170 -21.85 -10.57 19.89
C LYS A 170 -22.15 -11.42 18.65
N GLU A 171 -22.85 -10.87 17.67
CA GLU A 171 -23.11 -11.58 16.41
C GLU A 171 -21.84 -11.77 15.58
N LEU A 172 -20.94 -10.78 15.59
CA LEU A 172 -19.63 -10.89 14.91
C LEU A 172 -18.76 -12.00 15.50
N LEU A 173 -18.95 -12.33 16.78
CA LEU A 173 -18.17 -13.37 17.49
C LEU A 173 -18.64 -14.80 17.17
N LYS A 174 -19.87 -14.98 16.68
CA LYS A 174 -20.39 -16.27 16.24
C LYS A 174 -19.76 -16.69 14.93
#